data_82f359963501a3c12604f04341e26a48
#
_entry.id   82f359963501a3c12604f04341e26a48
#
_cell.length_a   1.000
_cell.length_b   1.000
_cell.length_c   1.000
_cell.angle_alpha   90.00
_cell.angle_beta   90.00
_cell.angle_gamma   90.00
#
_symmetry.space_group_name_H-M   'P 1'
#
loop_
_entity.id
_entity.type
_entity.pdbx_description
1 polymer ?
#
loop_
_entity_poly.entity_id
_entity_poly.type
_entity_poly.pdbx_seq_one_letter_code
_entity_poly.pdbx_strand_id
1 'polypeptide(L)'
;MKIYAFDFDGTLTRRDTFIEFIRYVFGTRRMLAGILRFAPILVLMKLGRYPNWKAKQRVFSWFFKGIGIDEFDDLCTRFAHDCQSIRRDDGFAIIRRALNEGHQVIIISASIENWVRPFFAEFGDRVAVSCTKIDVREERVTGQFLTMNCYGAEKPKRLLQTFPLRVTYRLVAFGDSRGDKELIEASDTGYFRTSSGQLHCQQGEKDPIVEEVERDFPRSLPTSTKIIGNKTLDEIIRFGIVGVAATLLQYGCYLLFLLWLMPALANTLAYLVSFAFNYIASTRFTFRVKATTKRGMGFALSHLVNYTMQTLLLQVFLFVGMPKQWALIPVFCVCVPVNFLLVRFFLRK
;
A
#
# COMPACT_ATOMS: atom_id res chain seq x y z
N MET A 1 12.35 -32.71 9.44
CA MET A 1 11.36 -31.73 9.89
C MET A 1 11.41 -30.52 8.96
N LYS A 2 10.24 -29.94 8.60
CA LYS A 2 10.19 -28.68 7.86
C LYS A 2 9.66 -27.57 8.76
N ILE A 3 10.06 -26.31 8.45
CA ILE A 3 9.48 -25.10 9.03
C ILE A 3 8.88 -24.30 7.91
N TYR A 4 7.61 -23.93 8.05
CA TYR A 4 6.88 -23.10 7.12
C TYR A 4 6.81 -21.68 7.68
N ALA A 5 7.50 -20.73 7.04
CA ALA A 5 7.56 -19.34 7.45
C ALA A 5 6.74 -18.46 6.50
N PHE A 6 5.73 -17.80 7.03
CA PHE A 6 4.84 -16.97 6.24
C PHE A 6 4.97 -15.49 6.61
N ASP A 7 5.02 -14.60 5.62
CA ASP A 7 4.56 -13.25 5.81
C ASP A 7 3.03 -13.23 5.96
N PHE A 8 2.48 -12.14 6.48
CA PHE A 8 1.05 -12.03 6.75
C PHE A 8 0.31 -11.19 5.70
N ASP A 9 0.64 -9.89 5.61
CA ASP A 9 -0.04 -8.96 4.72
C ASP A 9 0.26 -9.25 3.25
N GLY A 10 -0.79 -9.44 2.42
CA GLY A 10 -0.62 -9.81 1.01
C GLY A 10 -0.32 -11.29 0.78
N THR A 11 0.30 -11.98 1.73
CA THR A 11 0.65 -13.40 1.67
C THR A 11 -0.48 -14.28 2.21
N LEU A 12 -0.86 -14.14 3.47
CA LEU A 12 -1.98 -14.86 4.12
C LEU A 12 -3.27 -14.05 4.12
N THR A 13 -3.18 -12.77 3.82
CA THR A 13 -4.34 -11.88 3.66
C THR A 13 -4.42 -11.29 2.26
N ARG A 14 -5.62 -10.86 1.87
CA ARG A 14 -5.87 -10.20 0.56
C ARG A 14 -5.63 -8.70 0.60
N ARG A 15 -5.42 -8.12 1.80
CA ARG A 15 -5.29 -6.68 2.05
C ARG A 15 -4.23 -6.42 3.11
N ASP A 16 -3.68 -5.22 3.10
CA ASP A 16 -2.82 -4.71 4.16
C ASP A 16 -3.66 -4.49 5.43
N THR A 17 -3.35 -5.25 6.47
CA THR A 17 -4.12 -5.25 7.72
C THR A 17 -3.92 -3.99 8.54
N PHE A 18 -2.84 -3.26 8.37
CA PHE A 18 -2.65 -1.96 9.04
C PHE A 18 -3.71 -0.94 8.61
N ILE A 19 -3.94 -0.82 7.31
CA ILE A 19 -4.95 0.08 6.75
C ILE A 19 -6.37 -0.41 7.07
N GLU A 20 -6.60 -1.73 6.95
CA GLU A 20 -7.90 -2.33 7.26
C GLU A 20 -8.26 -2.18 8.75
N PHE A 21 -7.30 -2.35 9.66
CA PHE A 21 -7.50 -2.18 11.10
C PHE A 21 -7.83 -0.72 11.46
N ILE A 22 -7.09 0.24 10.90
CA ILE A 22 -7.43 1.67 11.07
C ILE A 22 -8.85 1.96 10.56
N ARG A 23 -9.22 1.41 9.40
CA ARG A 23 -10.55 1.57 8.83
C ARG A 23 -11.63 0.94 9.70
N TYR A 24 -11.37 -0.23 10.25
CA TYR A 24 -12.28 -0.96 11.14
C TYR A 24 -12.56 -0.17 12.42
N VAL A 25 -11.53 0.32 13.08
CA VAL A 25 -11.64 1.03 14.36
C VAL A 25 -12.19 2.45 14.21
N PHE A 26 -11.72 3.21 13.24
CA PHE A 26 -11.99 4.65 13.12
C PHE A 26 -12.89 5.04 11.95
N GLY A 27 -13.23 4.09 11.09
CA GLY A 27 -14.03 4.33 9.91
C GLY A 27 -13.24 4.99 8.77
N THR A 28 -13.83 4.94 7.56
CA THR A 28 -13.19 5.40 6.32
C THR A 28 -12.84 6.89 6.33
N ARG A 29 -13.71 7.73 6.90
CA ARG A 29 -13.48 9.20 6.91
C ARG A 29 -12.23 9.57 7.71
N ARG A 30 -12.09 9.04 8.92
CA ARG A 30 -10.93 9.33 9.80
C ARG A 30 -9.66 8.70 9.24
N MET A 31 -9.74 7.51 8.66
CA MET A 31 -8.62 6.89 7.95
C MET A 31 -8.12 7.77 6.79
N LEU A 32 -9.02 8.28 5.94
CA LEU A 32 -8.65 9.18 4.83
C LEU A 32 -8.03 10.49 5.33
N ALA A 33 -8.57 11.08 6.39
CA ALA A 33 -7.99 12.27 7.03
C ALA A 33 -6.56 12.01 7.51
N GLY A 34 -6.30 10.83 8.11
CA GLY A 34 -4.95 10.41 8.52
C GLY A 34 -4.01 10.24 7.31
N ILE A 35 -4.46 9.59 6.26
CA ILE A 35 -3.66 9.43 5.02
C ILE A 35 -3.31 10.79 4.43
N LEU A 36 -4.25 11.73 4.34
CA LEU A 36 -4.01 13.09 3.85
C LEU A 36 -3.03 13.86 4.74
N ARG A 37 -3.18 13.77 6.07
CA ARG A 37 -2.26 14.42 7.02
C ARG A 37 -0.82 13.95 6.85
N PHE A 38 -0.62 12.66 6.62
CA PHE A 38 0.71 12.06 6.46
C PHE A 38 1.14 11.92 5.00
N ALA A 39 0.37 12.41 4.03
CA ALA A 39 0.68 12.29 2.60
C ALA A 39 2.10 12.74 2.24
N PRO A 40 2.65 13.87 2.73
CA PRO A 40 4.03 14.25 2.42
C PRO A 40 5.05 13.20 2.88
N ILE A 41 4.88 12.64 4.09
CA ILE A 41 5.78 11.62 4.63
C ILE A 41 5.65 10.31 3.85
N LEU A 42 4.43 9.91 3.48
CA LEU A 42 4.17 8.71 2.70
C LEU A 42 4.75 8.82 1.28
N VAL A 43 4.73 10.02 0.67
CA VAL A 43 5.40 10.29 -0.60
C VAL A 43 6.91 10.17 -0.46
N LEU A 44 7.51 10.81 0.55
CA LEU A 44 8.96 10.71 0.81
C LEU A 44 9.38 9.25 1.07
N MET A 45 8.57 8.48 1.79
CA MET A 45 8.78 7.05 2.01
C MET A 45 8.78 6.28 0.68
N LYS A 46 7.81 6.52 -0.20
CA LYS A 46 7.76 5.87 -1.53
C LYS A 46 8.93 6.27 -2.44
N LEU A 47 9.46 7.47 -2.28
CA LEU A 47 10.68 7.94 -2.96
C LEU A 47 11.99 7.40 -2.34
N GLY A 48 11.90 6.57 -1.29
CA GLY A 48 13.06 6.02 -0.59
C GLY A 48 13.82 7.03 0.28
N ARG A 49 13.29 8.26 0.46
CA ARG A 49 13.90 9.34 1.24
C ARG A 49 13.44 9.39 2.70
N TYR A 50 12.51 8.53 3.09
CA TYR A 50 12.03 8.40 4.46
C TYR A 50 11.84 6.92 4.83
N PRO A 51 12.36 6.47 6.00
CA PRO A 51 12.26 5.07 6.39
C PRO A 51 10.80 4.62 6.56
N ASN A 52 10.45 3.46 5.97
CA ASN A 52 9.10 2.91 6.01
C ASN A 52 8.59 2.74 7.45
N TRP A 53 9.41 2.18 8.34
CA TRP A 53 9.03 1.95 9.73
C TRP A 53 8.71 3.25 10.48
N LYS A 54 9.44 4.36 10.22
CA LYS A 54 9.15 5.67 10.83
C LYS A 54 7.83 6.24 10.34
N ALA A 55 7.52 6.07 9.05
CA ALA A 55 6.23 6.50 8.50
C ALA A 55 5.08 5.71 9.14
N LYS A 56 5.22 4.38 9.19
CA LYS A 56 4.25 3.48 9.83
C LYS A 56 4.04 3.82 11.30
N GLN A 57 5.11 4.04 12.06
CA GLN A 57 5.02 4.40 13.47
C GLN A 57 4.34 5.76 13.70
N ARG A 58 4.60 6.77 12.86
CA ARG A 58 3.93 8.07 12.98
C ARG A 58 2.42 7.97 12.74
N VAL A 59 2.03 7.20 11.70
CA VAL A 59 0.62 6.95 11.43
C VAL A 59 -0.01 6.17 12.58
N PHE A 60 0.64 5.10 13.05
CA PHE A 60 0.20 4.30 14.19
C PHE A 60 0.01 5.17 15.45
N SER A 61 1.01 5.99 15.78
CA SER A 61 0.96 6.88 16.94
C SER A 61 -0.23 7.84 16.87
N TRP A 62 -0.54 8.39 15.72
CA TRP A 62 -1.65 9.34 15.58
C TRP A 62 -3.02 8.72 15.82
N PHE A 63 -3.17 7.44 15.49
CA PHE A 63 -4.44 6.74 15.67
C PHE A 63 -4.58 6.11 17.06
N PHE A 64 -3.52 5.52 17.60
CA PHE A 64 -3.60 4.59 18.71
C PHE A 64 -2.88 5.03 20.00
N LYS A 65 -2.10 6.10 19.98
CA LYS A 65 -1.42 6.60 21.19
C LYS A 65 -2.44 6.97 22.28
N GLY A 66 -2.20 6.44 23.49
CA GLY A 66 -3.01 6.73 24.68
C GLY A 66 -4.20 5.79 24.88
N ILE A 67 -4.50 4.88 23.94
CA ILE A 67 -5.51 3.83 24.13
C ILE A 67 -5.00 2.85 25.19
N GLY A 68 -5.88 2.37 26.08
CA GLY A 68 -5.58 1.30 27.04
C GLY A 68 -5.19 0.01 26.33
N ILE A 69 -4.24 -0.75 26.89
CA ILE A 69 -3.76 -1.96 26.21
C ILE A 69 -4.87 -3.00 26.09
N ASP A 70 -5.69 -3.18 27.12
CA ASP A 70 -6.80 -4.13 27.11
C ASP A 70 -7.85 -3.75 26.04
N GLU A 71 -8.19 -2.46 25.93
CA GLU A 71 -9.07 -1.95 24.88
C GLU A 71 -8.49 -2.18 23.49
N PHE A 72 -7.17 -1.97 23.33
CA PHE A 72 -6.49 -2.19 22.06
C PHE A 72 -6.50 -3.68 21.66
N ASP A 73 -6.22 -4.58 22.61
CA ASP A 73 -6.22 -6.03 22.38
C ASP A 73 -7.61 -6.58 22.08
N ASP A 74 -8.63 -6.02 22.73
CA ASP A 74 -10.04 -6.30 22.45
C ASP A 74 -10.44 -5.88 21.02
N LEU A 75 -10.01 -4.70 20.58
CA LEU A 75 -10.18 -4.22 19.20
C LEU A 75 -9.48 -5.15 18.21
N CYS A 76 -8.27 -5.61 18.51
CA CYS A 76 -7.50 -6.54 17.68
C CYS A 76 -8.21 -7.90 17.55
N THR A 77 -8.74 -8.43 18.65
CA THR A 77 -9.46 -9.70 18.67
C THR A 77 -10.76 -9.61 17.88
N ARG A 78 -11.54 -8.55 18.09
CA ARG A 78 -12.75 -8.30 17.30
C ARG A 78 -12.47 -8.11 15.81
N PHE A 79 -11.42 -7.38 15.47
CA PHE A 79 -11.00 -7.21 14.08
C PHE A 79 -10.68 -8.54 13.40
N ALA A 80 -9.92 -9.41 14.06
CA ALA A 80 -9.61 -10.72 13.52
C ALA A 80 -10.86 -11.59 13.34
N HIS A 81 -11.81 -11.52 14.28
CA HIS A 81 -13.07 -12.25 14.20
C HIS A 81 -13.96 -11.75 13.06
N ASP A 82 -14.16 -10.43 12.96
CA ASP A 82 -15.11 -9.83 12.01
C ASP A 82 -14.56 -9.77 10.59
N CYS A 83 -13.23 -9.73 10.43
CA CYS A 83 -12.58 -9.57 9.16
C CYS A 83 -11.99 -10.89 8.58
N GLN A 84 -12.57 -12.05 8.91
CA GLN A 84 -12.13 -13.36 8.37
C GLN A 84 -12.11 -13.39 6.83
N SER A 85 -12.98 -12.62 6.18
CA SER A 85 -13.06 -12.54 4.71
C SER A 85 -11.79 -12.01 4.03
N ILE A 86 -10.88 -11.36 4.76
CA ILE A 86 -9.59 -10.93 4.22
C ILE A 86 -8.56 -12.07 4.16
N ARG A 87 -8.77 -13.18 4.85
CA ARG A 87 -7.88 -14.35 4.85
C ARG A 87 -7.83 -14.97 3.45
N ARG A 88 -6.71 -15.59 3.16
CA ARG A 88 -6.54 -16.44 1.98
C ARG A 88 -6.67 -17.90 2.40
N ASP A 89 -7.72 -18.54 1.96
CA ASP A 89 -8.08 -19.88 2.37
C ASP A 89 -7.00 -20.92 1.99
N ASP A 90 -6.36 -20.74 0.82
CA ASP A 90 -5.24 -21.56 0.35
C ASP A 90 -4.02 -21.47 1.31
N GLY A 91 -3.66 -20.27 1.76
CA GLY A 91 -2.56 -20.08 2.71
C GLY A 91 -2.84 -20.74 4.06
N PHE A 92 -4.06 -20.60 4.57
CA PHE A 92 -4.46 -21.27 5.82
C PHE A 92 -4.61 -22.78 5.66
N ALA A 93 -4.94 -23.28 4.48
CA ALA A 93 -4.93 -24.70 4.17
C ALA A 93 -3.52 -25.28 4.20
N ILE A 94 -2.51 -24.56 3.67
CA ILE A 94 -1.10 -24.97 3.77
C ILE A 94 -0.68 -25.06 5.23
N ILE A 95 -1.00 -24.04 6.05
CA ILE A 95 -0.70 -24.05 7.50
C ILE A 95 -1.30 -25.27 8.17
N ARG A 96 -2.59 -25.55 7.93
CA ARG A 96 -3.32 -26.65 8.56
C ARG A 96 -2.73 -27.99 8.17
N ARG A 97 -2.36 -28.21 6.91
CA ARG A 97 -1.71 -29.44 6.45
C ARG A 97 -0.31 -29.62 7.04
N ALA A 98 0.50 -28.53 6.99
CA ALA A 98 1.84 -28.57 7.57
C ALA A 98 1.82 -28.97 9.05
N LEU A 99 0.89 -28.42 9.83
CA LEU A 99 0.71 -28.77 11.25
C LEU A 99 0.23 -30.21 11.44
N ASN A 100 -0.66 -30.72 10.58
CA ASN A 100 -1.17 -32.09 10.64
C ASN A 100 -0.10 -33.12 10.30
N GLU A 101 0.87 -32.77 9.44
CA GLU A 101 2.04 -33.60 9.12
C GLU A 101 3.18 -33.48 10.15
N GLY A 102 2.95 -32.77 11.25
CA GLY A 102 3.95 -32.61 12.33
C GLY A 102 5.05 -31.60 12.01
N HIS A 103 4.82 -30.69 11.07
CA HIS A 103 5.76 -29.63 10.74
C HIS A 103 5.51 -28.39 11.62
N GLN A 104 6.51 -27.50 11.69
CA GLN A 104 6.42 -26.26 12.45
C GLN A 104 5.97 -25.11 11.53
N VAL A 105 5.22 -24.19 12.08
CA VAL A 105 4.76 -23.00 11.35
C VAL A 105 5.08 -21.74 12.14
N ILE A 106 5.59 -20.73 11.44
CA ILE A 106 5.86 -19.41 12.01
C ILE A 106 5.36 -18.30 11.10
N ILE A 107 4.70 -17.32 11.69
CA ILE A 107 4.26 -16.07 11.01
C ILE A 107 5.27 -14.99 11.34
N ILE A 108 5.88 -14.40 10.30
CA ILE A 108 6.93 -13.38 10.44
C ILE A 108 6.51 -12.14 9.64
N SER A 109 5.95 -11.13 10.31
CA SER A 109 5.38 -9.98 9.63
C SER A 109 5.79 -8.64 10.22
N ALA A 110 5.85 -7.63 9.34
CA ALA A 110 6.02 -6.24 9.73
C ALA A 110 4.76 -5.66 10.41
N SER A 111 3.65 -6.37 10.40
CA SER A 111 2.42 -5.95 11.08
C SER A 111 2.55 -6.08 12.59
N ILE A 112 1.63 -5.44 13.33
CA ILE A 112 1.65 -5.46 14.79
C ILE A 112 1.14 -6.80 15.30
N GLU A 113 1.86 -7.40 16.23
CA GLU A 113 1.59 -8.73 16.74
C GLU A 113 0.19 -8.85 17.36
N ASN A 114 -0.28 -7.81 18.05
CA ASN A 114 -1.57 -7.79 18.74
C ASN A 114 -2.76 -8.10 17.80
N TRP A 115 -2.78 -7.55 16.57
CA TRP A 115 -3.88 -7.88 15.64
C TRP A 115 -3.56 -9.04 14.69
N VAL A 116 -2.29 -9.47 14.57
CA VAL A 116 -1.93 -10.63 13.75
C VAL A 116 -2.25 -11.94 14.49
N ARG A 117 -1.83 -12.05 15.75
CA ARG A 117 -1.97 -13.25 16.56
C ARG A 117 -3.41 -13.81 16.63
N PRO A 118 -4.46 -12.99 16.82
CA PRO A 118 -5.84 -13.49 16.89
C PRO A 118 -6.34 -14.20 15.63
N PHE A 119 -5.78 -13.91 14.44
CA PHE A 119 -6.13 -14.64 13.21
C PHE A 119 -5.74 -16.12 13.24
N PHE A 120 -4.84 -16.50 14.13
CA PHE A 120 -4.31 -17.86 14.29
C PHE A 120 -4.83 -18.56 15.56
N ALA A 121 -5.81 -17.99 16.23
CA ALA A 121 -6.38 -18.54 17.47
C ALA A 121 -6.87 -20.00 17.31
N GLU A 122 -7.36 -20.40 16.14
CA GLU A 122 -7.78 -21.77 15.84
C GLU A 122 -6.64 -22.80 15.96
N PHE A 123 -5.38 -22.38 15.85
CA PHE A 123 -4.19 -23.25 15.93
C PHE A 123 -3.54 -23.27 17.32
N GLY A 124 -3.93 -22.35 18.22
CA GLY A 124 -3.32 -22.19 19.54
C GLY A 124 -1.80 -21.95 19.42
N ASP A 125 -1.04 -22.58 20.33
CA ASP A 125 0.41 -22.43 20.39
C ASP A 125 1.17 -23.21 19.31
N ARG A 126 0.49 -23.94 18.43
CA ARG A 126 1.11 -24.67 17.33
C ARG A 126 1.65 -23.75 16.22
N VAL A 127 1.19 -22.49 16.17
CA VAL A 127 1.69 -21.49 15.24
C VAL A 127 2.44 -20.41 16.01
N ALA A 128 3.76 -20.35 15.77
CA ALA A 128 4.58 -19.26 16.32
C ALA A 128 4.28 -17.95 15.58
N VAL A 129 4.16 -16.84 16.31
CA VAL A 129 3.96 -15.52 15.73
C VAL A 129 5.05 -14.58 16.18
N SER A 130 5.83 -14.05 15.24
CA SER A 130 6.92 -13.11 15.47
C SER A 130 6.75 -11.87 14.59
N CYS A 131 6.06 -10.88 15.11
CA CYS A 131 5.71 -9.66 14.42
C CYS A 131 6.33 -8.43 15.09
N THR A 132 6.02 -7.24 14.59
CA THR A 132 6.43 -6.00 15.25
C THR A 132 5.64 -5.82 16.54
N LYS A 133 6.31 -5.56 17.66
CA LYS A 133 5.69 -5.30 18.96
C LYS A 133 5.61 -3.82 19.24
N ILE A 134 4.53 -3.42 19.90
CA ILE A 134 4.29 -2.03 20.34
C ILE A 134 4.83 -1.80 21.75
N ASP A 135 5.24 -0.56 22.04
CA ASP A 135 5.62 -0.14 23.38
C ASP A 135 4.38 0.27 24.18
N VAL A 136 4.29 -0.25 25.40
CA VAL A 136 3.19 0.01 26.33
C VAL A 136 3.79 0.52 27.64
N ARG A 137 3.26 1.62 28.19
CA ARG A 137 3.62 2.16 29.49
C ARG A 137 2.35 2.55 30.24
N GLU A 138 2.33 2.28 31.51
CA GLU A 138 1.17 2.60 32.37
C GLU A 138 -0.14 2.07 31.75
N GLU A 139 -0.12 0.84 31.26
CA GLU A 139 -1.25 0.17 30.61
C GLU A 139 -1.81 0.90 29.37
N ARG A 140 -1.02 1.79 28.76
CA ARG A 140 -1.39 2.56 27.56
C ARG A 140 -0.40 2.41 26.44
N VAL A 141 -0.92 2.35 25.23
CA VAL A 141 -0.14 2.33 23.98
C VAL A 141 0.59 3.66 23.84
N THR A 142 1.93 3.64 23.78
CA THR A 142 2.75 4.87 23.65
C THR A 142 2.75 5.43 22.22
N GLY A 143 2.35 4.61 21.24
CA GLY A 143 2.45 4.93 19.83
C GLY A 143 3.84 4.65 19.24
N GLN A 144 4.76 4.07 20.02
CA GLN A 144 6.09 3.65 19.57
C GLN A 144 6.12 2.13 19.32
N PHE A 145 7.10 1.68 18.55
CA PHE A 145 7.39 0.25 18.40
C PHE A 145 8.45 -0.15 19.41
N LEU A 146 8.19 -1.22 20.14
CA LEU A 146 9.12 -1.79 21.11
C LEU A 146 10.27 -2.52 20.41
N THR A 147 9.96 -3.17 19.28
CA THR A 147 10.95 -3.94 18.52
C THR A 147 11.25 -3.28 17.19
N MET A 148 12.36 -3.65 16.56
CA MET A 148 12.62 -3.31 15.16
C MET A 148 11.45 -3.78 14.29
N ASN A 149 11.10 -2.98 13.28
CA ASN A 149 10.09 -3.37 12.30
C ASN A 149 10.52 -4.65 11.57
N CYS A 150 9.69 -5.68 11.62
CA CYS A 150 9.99 -7.00 11.09
C CYS A 150 9.92 -7.02 9.55
N TYR A 151 10.90 -6.38 8.90
CA TYR A 151 10.98 -6.16 7.45
C TYR A 151 12.38 -6.45 6.92
N GLY A 152 12.49 -7.04 5.75
CA GLY A 152 13.78 -7.30 5.10
C GLY A 152 14.65 -8.24 5.92
N ALA A 153 15.90 -7.88 6.13
CA ALA A 153 16.89 -8.68 6.88
C ALA A 153 16.48 -8.98 8.34
N GLU A 154 15.50 -8.26 8.87
CA GLU A 154 14.98 -8.57 10.23
C GLU A 154 14.17 -9.88 10.24
N LYS A 155 13.51 -10.28 9.13
CA LYS A 155 12.71 -11.49 9.07
C LYS A 155 13.51 -12.78 9.30
N PRO A 156 14.63 -13.04 8.58
CA PRO A 156 15.45 -14.22 8.88
C PRO A 156 16.08 -14.18 10.28
N LYS A 157 16.37 -13.01 10.85
CA LYS A 157 16.83 -12.92 12.25
C LYS A 157 15.76 -13.38 13.22
N ARG A 158 14.50 -12.99 13.01
CA ARG A 158 13.36 -13.43 13.83
C ARG A 158 13.13 -14.94 13.72
N LEU A 159 13.28 -15.49 12.51
CA LEU A 159 13.23 -16.92 12.32
C LEU A 159 14.29 -17.62 13.19
N LEU A 160 15.55 -17.17 13.14
CA LEU A 160 16.66 -17.77 13.89
C LEU A 160 16.54 -17.56 15.40
N GLN A 161 15.86 -16.52 15.87
CA GLN A 161 15.54 -16.36 17.30
C GLN A 161 14.59 -17.44 17.80
N THR A 162 13.64 -17.87 16.96
CA THR A 162 12.67 -18.91 17.31
C THR A 162 13.22 -20.30 17.01
N PHE A 163 13.96 -20.46 15.91
CA PHE A 163 14.54 -21.71 15.44
C PHE A 163 16.04 -21.55 15.16
N PRO A 164 16.90 -21.57 16.19
CA PRO A 164 18.30 -21.16 16.05
C PRO A 164 19.15 -22.14 15.22
N LEU A 165 18.81 -23.43 15.20
CA LEU A 165 19.60 -24.45 14.52
C LEU A 165 19.20 -24.63 13.06
N ARG A 166 19.54 -23.64 12.20
CA ARG A 166 19.14 -23.61 10.78
C ARG A 166 19.43 -24.87 9.98
N VAL A 167 20.48 -25.57 10.31
CA VAL A 167 20.92 -26.79 9.60
C VAL A 167 20.09 -28.05 9.95
N THR A 168 19.23 -27.99 10.96
CA THR A 168 18.41 -29.13 11.40
C THR A 168 17.07 -29.26 10.75
N TYR A 169 16.67 -28.28 9.93
CA TYR A 169 15.36 -28.23 9.28
C TYR A 169 15.45 -27.71 7.87
N ARG A 170 14.48 -28.09 7.03
CA ARG A 170 14.21 -27.44 5.75
C ARG A 170 13.24 -26.29 5.95
N LEU A 171 13.56 -25.14 5.39
CA LEU A 171 12.76 -23.93 5.47
C LEU A 171 11.97 -23.72 4.18
N VAL A 172 10.66 -23.64 4.30
CA VAL A 172 9.73 -23.22 3.22
C VAL A 172 9.21 -21.82 3.56
N ALA A 173 9.54 -20.84 2.75
CA ALA A 173 9.21 -19.44 3.00
C ALA A 173 8.20 -18.89 2.01
N PHE A 174 7.30 -18.02 2.49
CA PHE A 174 6.25 -17.40 1.71
C PHE A 174 6.24 -15.89 1.94
N GLY A 175 6.18 -15.12 0.85
CA GLY A 175 6.11 -13.67 0.88
C GLY A 175 5.44 -13.10 -0.36
N ASP A 176 5.14 -11.80 -0.38
CA ASP A 176 4.49 -11.11 -1.51
C ASP A 176 5.18 -9.81 -1.89
N SER A 177 6.16 -9.39 -1.13
CA SER A 177 6.76 -8.06 -1.23
C SER A 177 8.28 -8.07 -1.21
N ARG A 178 8.88 -6.91 -1.49
CA ARG A 178 10.33 -6.73 -1.36
C ARG A 178 10.83 -6.98 0.08
N GLY A 179 9.95 -6.83 1.07
CA GLY A 179 10.29 -7.06 2.47
C GLY A 179 10.51 -8.51 2.85
N ASP A 180 10.20 -9.44 1.95
CA ASP A 180 10.28 -10.87 2.16
C ASP A 180 11.47 -11.51 1.43
N LYS A 181 12.17 -10.68 0.63
CA LYS A 181 13.26 -11.15 -0.22
C LYS A 181 14.31 -11.92 0.56
N GLU A 182 14.80 -11.36 1.65
CA GLU A 182 15.84 -11.96 2.47
C GLU A 182 15.37 -13.24 3.18
N LEU A 183 14.09 -13.33 3.54
CA LEU A 183 13.52 -14.56 4.10
C LEU A 183 13.42 -15.66 3.04
N ILE A 184 12.98 -15.31 1.83
CA ILE A 184 12.91 -16.22 0.68
C ILE A 184 14.32 -16.69 0.30
N GLU A 185 15.29 -15.79 0.19
CA GLU A 185 16.69 -16.14 -0.13
C GLU A 185 17.36 -17.03 0.94
N ALA A 186 16.95 -16.92 2.21
CA ALA A 186 17.44 -17.77 3.29
C ALA A 186 16.75 -19.14 3.35
N SER A 187 15.71 -19.37 2.54
CA SER A 187 14.94 -20.61 2.55
C SER A 187 15.51 -21.68 1.61
N ASP A 188 15.13 -22.94 1.84
CA ASP A 188 15.41 -24.05 0.92
C ASP A 188 14.39 -24.08 -0.22
N THR A 189 13.15 -23.68 0.09
CA THR A 189 12.08 -23.49 -0.90
C THR A 189 11.39 -22.16 -0.64
N GLY A 190 11.36 -21.31 -1.64
CA GLY A 190 10.81 -19.96 -1.53
C GLY A 190 9.65 -19.72 -2.47
N TYR A 191 8.52 -19.27 -1.94
CA TYR A 191 7.32 -18.92 -2.69
C TYR A 191 7.06 -17.42 -2.64
N PHE A 192 6.78 -16.86 -3.79
CA PHE A 192 6.34 -15.47 -3.92
C PHE A 192 4.88 -15.42 -4.38
N ARG A 193 4.05 -14.72 -3.63
CA ARG A 193 2.65 -14.51 -3.98
C ARG A 193 2.51 -13.26 -4.85
N THR A 194 1.96 -13.42 -6.01
CA THR A 194 1.70 -12.31 -6.93
C THR A 194 0.49 -11.48 -6.51
N SER A 195 0.36 -10.29 -7.08
CA SER A 195 -0.82 -9.44 -6.90
C SER A 195 -2.14 -10.09 -7.39
N SER A 196 -2.06 -11.10 -8.26
CA SER A 196 -3.21 -11.93 -8.66
C SER A 196 -3.56 -13.02 -7.64
N GLY A 197 -2.75 -13.19 -6.61
CA GLY A 197 -2.94 -14.18 -5.55
C GLY A 197 -2.29 -15.54 -5.80
N GLN A 198 -1.58 -15.71 -6.92
CA GLN A 198 -0.91 -16.96 -7.25
C GLN A 198 0.42 -17.10 -6.50
N LEU A 199 0.72 -18.30 -6.02
CA LEU A 199 2.03 -18.66 -5.49
C LEU A 199 2.94 -19.08 -6.66
N HIS A 200 4.13 -18.51 -6.70
CA HIS A 200 5.20 -18.90 -7.63
C HIS A 200 6.40 -19.37 -6.82
N CYS A 201 6.85 -20.61 -7.05
CA CYS A 201 8.10 -21.08 -6.52
C CYS A 201 9.24 -20.32 -7.21
N GLN A 202 9.96 -19.51 -6.44
CA GLN A 202 11.11 -18.71 -6.93
C GLN A 202 12.44 -19.40 -6.63
N GLN A 203 12.48 -20.27 -5.63
CA GLN A 203 13.69 -20.93 -5.16
C GLN A 203 13.40 -22.36 -4.74
N GLY A 204 14.30 -23.28 -5.05
CA GLY A 204 14.21 -24.69 -4.68
C GLY A 204 13.18 -25.48 -5.48
N GLU A 205 12.91 -26.68 -5.03
CA GLU A 205 11.89 -27.55 -5.57
C GLU A 205 10.53 -27.26 -4.93
N LYS A 206 9.46 -27.50 -5.67
CA LYS A 206 8.10 -27.32 -5.16
C LYS A 206 7.84 -28.24 -3.96
N ASP A 207 7.20 -27.67 -2.97
CA ASP A 207 6.82 -28.41 -1.77
C ASP A 207 5.53 -29.21 -2.01
N PRO A 208 5.47 -30.51 -1.66
CA PRO A 208 4.31 -31.36 -1.90
C PRO A 208 3.01 -30.84 -1.27
N ILE A 209 3.07 -30.30 -0.05
CA ILE A 209 1.88 -29.72 0.63
C ILE A 209 1.32 -28.54 -0.18
N VAL A 210 2.22 -27.68 -0.71
CA VAL A 210 1.80 -26.55 -1.53
C VAL A 210 1.17 -27.02 -2.84
N GLU A 211 1.74 -28.00 -3.51
CA GLU A 211 1.19 -28.58 -4.75
C GLU A 211 -0.19 -29.23 -4.54
N GLU A 212 -0.39 -29.91 -3.40
CA GLU A 212 -1.69 -30.47 -3.06
C GLU A 212 -2.72 -29.38 -2.81
N VAL A 213 -2.38 -28.34 -2.04
CA VAL A 213 -3.29 -27.24 -1.80
C VAL A 213 -3.61 -26.47 -3.10
N GLU A 214 -2.62 -26.26 -3.97
CA GLU A 214 -2.88 -25.65 -5.29
C GLU A 214 -3.84 -26.47 -6.16
N ARG A 215 -3.87 -27.79 -6.01
CA ARG A 215 -4.84 -28.68 -6.69
C ARG A 215 -6.24 -28.59 -6.10
N ASP A 216 -6.35 -28.50 -4.77
CA ASP A 216 -7.64 -28.43 -4.07
C ASP A 216 -8.30 -27.05 -4.15
N PHE A 217 -7.49 -26.02 -4.28
CA PHE A 217 -7.94 -24.67 -4.56
C PHE A 217 -7.64 -24.30 -6.03
N PRO A 218 -8.31 -24.99 -7.01
CA PRO A 218 -8.06 -24.72 -8.40
C PRO A 218 -8.36 -23.25 -8.65
N ARG A 219 -7.49 -22.64 -9.43
CA ARG A 219 -7.53 -21.25 -9.85
C ARG A 219 -8.96 -20.82 -10.10
N SER A 220 -9.58 -20.16 -9.17
CA SER A 220 -10.74 -19.36 -9.50
C SER A 220 -10.25 -18.38 -10.56
N LEU A 221 -10.72 -18.56 -11.80
CA LEU A 221 -10.64 -17.52 -12.83
C LEU A 221 -10.93 -16.20 -12.11
N PRO A 222 -10.16 -15.14 -12.35
CA PRO A 222 -10.34 -13.90 -11.64
C PRO A 222 -11.80 -13.50 -11.78
N THR A 223 -12.59 -13.83 -10.78
CA THR A 223 -13.93 -13.29 -10.65
C THR A 223 -13.69 -11.81 -10.62
N SER A 224 -14.21 -11.12 -11.62
CA SER A 224 -14.01 -9.70 -11.89
C SER A 224 -14.60 -8.83 -10.77
N THR A 225 -14.18 -9.09 -9.57
CA THR A 225 -14.26 -8.13 -8.47
C THR A 225 -12.97 -7.32 -8.56
N LYS A 226 -13.05 -6.27 -9.38
CA LYS A 226 -12.00 -5.27 -9.49
C LYS A 226 -11.51 -4.92 -8.09
N ILE A 227 -10.32 -5.42 -7.73
CA ILE A 227 -9.54 -4.93 -6.61
C ILE A 227 -9.12 -3.50 -6.99
N ILE A 228 -9.97 -2.53 -6.66
CA ILE A 228 -9.76 -1.09 -6.85
C ILE A 228 -8.77 -0.58 -5.76
N GLY A 229 -7.98 -1.44 -5.11
CA GLY A 229 -7.16 -1.03 -3.97
C GLY A 229 -5.78 -0.47 -4.37
N ASN A 230 -4.90 -1.29 -4.90
CA ASN A 230 -3.48 -0.89 -4.95
C ASN A 230 -3.03 -0.26 -6.27
N LYS A 231 -3.48 -0.76 -7.43
CA LYS A 231 -3.11 -0.13 -8.71
C LYS A 231 -3.67 1.28 -8.86
N THR A 232 -4.90 1.50 -8.40
CA THR A 232 -5.55 2.82 -8.50
C THR A 232 -4.93 3.81 -7.53
N LEU A 233 -4.60 3.40 -6.30
CA LEU A 233 -3.92 4.25 -5.33
C LEU A 233 -2.50 4.63 -5.81
N ASP A 234 -1.76 3.68 -6.36
CA ASP A 234 -0.45 3.95 -6.97
C ASP A 234 -0.55 4.90 -8.17
N GLU A 235 -1.59 4.75 -8.99
CA GLU A 235 -1.84 5.67 -10.11
C GLU A 235 -2.22 7.08 -9.59
N ILE A 236 -3.04 7.19 -8.56
CA ILE A 236 -3.39 8.48 -7.93
C ILE A 236 -2.15 9.18 -7.38
N ILE A 237 -1.30 8.45 -6.64
CA ILE A 237 -0.09 9.02 -6.07
C ILE A 237 0.88 9.47 -7.18
N ARG A 238 1.09 8.63 -8.20
CA ARG A 238 1.94 8.99 -9.35
C ARG A 238 1.37 10.17 -10.12
N PHE A 239 0.07 10.21 -10.29
CA PHE A 239 -0.61 11.35 -10.93
C PHE A 239 -0.40 12.64 -10.14
N GLY A 240 -0.52 12.59 -8.81
CA GLY A 240 -0.23 13.73 -7.94
C GLY A 240 1.23 14.20 -8.03
N ILE A 241 2.19 13.27 -8.02
CA ILE A 241 3.62 13.57 -8.19
C ILE A 241 3.89 14.25 -9.54
N VAL A 242 3.33 13.72 -10.62
CA VAL A 242 3.47 14.28 -11.97
C VAL A 242 2.84 15.67 -12.02
N GLY A 243 1.66 15.86 -11.41
CA GLY A 243 1.00 17.18 -11.35
C GLY A 243 1.85 18.23 -10.63
N VAL A 244 2.42 17.89 -9.47
CA VAL A 244 3.34 18.80 -8.74
C VAL A 244 4.59 19.09 -9.56
N ALA A 245 5.22 18.07 -10.15
CA ALA A 245 6.41 18.23 -10.97
C ALA A 245 6.14 19.11 -12.21
N ALA A 246 5.00 18.94 -12.86
CA ALA A 246 4.56 19.75 -13.99
C ALA A 246 4.37 21.22 -13.60
N THR A 247 3.79 21.48 -12.42
CA THR A 247 3.59 22.84 -11.90
C THR A 247 4.93 23.52 -11.58
N LEU A 248 5.85 22.80 -10.95
CA LEU A 248 7.20 23.31 -10.66
C LEU A 248 7.97 23.59 -11.95
N LEU A 249 7.87 22.69 -12.93
CA LEU A 249 8.47 22.89 -14.26
C LEU A 249 7.90 24.12 -14.97
N GLN A 250 6.58 24.28 -14.94
CA GLN A 250 5.93 25.47 -15.53
C GLN A 250 6.45 26.74 -14.89
N TYR A 251 6.52 26.78 -13.56
CA TYR A 251 7.00 27.95 -12.86
C TYR A 251 8.48 28.25 -13.16
N GLY A 252 9.34 27.23 -13.18
CA GLY A 252 10.74 27.39 -13.54
C GLY A 252 10.94 27.88 -14.99
N CYS A 253 10.22 27.30 -15.95
CA CYS A 253 10.22 27.76 -17.33
C CYS A 253 9.67 29.20 -17.46
N TYR A 254 8.61 29.53 -16.73
CA TYR A 254 8.09 30.88 -16.71
C TYR A 254 9.12 31.91 -16.26
N LEU A 255 9.82 31.65 -15.15
CA LEU A 255 10.89 32.52 -14.67
C LEU A 255 12.04 32.67 -15.70
N LEU A 256 12.40 31.56 -16.34
CA LEU A 256 13.43 31.57 -17.38
C LEU A 256 13.02 32.39 -18.61
N PHE A 257 11.79 32.19 -19.11
CA PHE A 257 11.28 32.93 -20.28
C PHE A 257 11.05 34.42 -20.01
N LEU A 258 10.78 34.79 -18.76
CA LEU A 258 10.65 36.20 -18.36
C LEU A 258 11.93 37.03 -18.61
N LEU A 259 13.10 36.36 -18.76
CA LEU A 259 14.35 37.06 -19.07
C LEU A 259 14.34 37.69 -20.46
N TRP A 260 13.51 37.18 -21.40
CA TRP A 260 13.49 37.62 -22.80
C TRP A 260 12.10 37.95 -23.33
N LEU A 261 11.04 37.53 -22.65
CA LEU A 261 9.67 37.61 -23.16
C LEU A 261 8.76 38.36 -22.20
N MET A 262 7.73 38.96 -22.75
CA MET A 262 6.67 39.56 -21.92
C MET A 262 5.92 38.47 -21.13
N PRO A 263 5.37 38.79 -19.96
CA PRO A 263 4.81 37.78 -19.04
C PRO A 263 3.76 36.86 -19.64
N ALA A 264 2.92 37.37 -20.54
CA ALA A 264 1.87 36.58 -21.19
C ALA A 264 2.46 35.49 -22.11
N LEU A 265 3.47 35.82 -22.93
CA LEU A 265 4.14 34.88 -23.82
C LEU A 265 4.99 33.89 -23.01
N ALA A 266 5.70 34.37 -21.98
CA ALA A 266 6.48 33.52 -21.09
C ALA A 266 5.60 32.47 -20.41
N ASN A 267 4.42 32.84 -19.89
CA ASN A 267 3.49 31.89 -19.27
C ASN A 267 2.92 30.91 -20.30
N THR A 268 2.56 31.34 -21.49
CA THR A 268 2.01 30.47 -22.53
C THR A 268 3.04 29.40 -22.95
N LEU A 269 4.29 29.77 -23.18
CA LEU A 269 5.35 28.81 -23.53
C LEU A 269 5.67 27.88 -22.38
N ALA A 270 5.75 28.39 -21.15
CA ALA A 270 5.97 27.57 -19.96
C ALA A 270 4.83 26.55 -19.76
N TYR A 271 3.58 26.96 -20.00
CA TYR A 271 2.42 26.06 -19.96
C TYR A 271 2.52 24.96 -21.01
N LEU A 272 2.91 25.26 -22.26
CA LEU A 272 3.07 24.26 -23.31
C LEU A 272 4.15 23.24 -22.97
N VAL A 273 5.29 23.68 -22.43
CA VAL A 273 6.37 22.80 -21.97
C VAL A 273 5.87 21.89 -20.84
N SER A 274 5.20 22.46 -19.85
CA SER A 274 4.62 21.71 -18.72
C SER A 274 3.56 20.72 -19.17
N PHE A 275 2.70 21.11 -20.11
CA PHE A 275 1.67 20.24 -20.68
C PHE A 275 2.28 19.02 -21.39
N ALA A 276 3.30 19.24 -22.23
CA ALA A 276 4.00 18.17 -22.91
C ALA A 276 4.70 17.21 -21.92
N PHE A 277 5.36 17.77 -20.89
CA PHE A 277 5.95 16.98 -19.80
C PHE A 277 4.87 16.15 -19.07
N ASN A 278 3.76 16.78 -18.69
CA ASN A 278 2.65 16.12 -17.97
C ASN A 278 2.07 14.96 -18.80
N TYR A 279 1.90 15.14 -20.12
CA TYR A 279 1.45 14.07 -21.01
C TYR A 279 2.44 12.89 -21.06
N ILE A 280 3.72 13.18 -21.27
CA ILE A 280 4.77 12.15 -21.35
C ILE A 280 4.91 11.42 -20.01
N ALA A 281 4.94 12.15 -18.90
CA ALA A 281 5.05 11.57 -17.57
C ALA A 281 3.78 10.77 -17.18
N SER A 282 2.60 11.26 -17.52
CA SER A 282 1.35 10.54 -17.28
C SER A 282 1.28 9.24 -18.08
N THR A 283 1.67 9.25 -19.36
CA THR A 283 1.65 8.04 -20.19
C THR A 283 2.70 7.02 -19.78
N ARG A 284 3.94 7.44 -19.51
CA ARG A 284 5.07 6.52 -19.22
C ARG A 284 5.14 6.11 -17.76
N PHE A 285 4.94 7.05 -16.82
CA PHE A 285 5.15 6.82 -15.40
C PHE A 285 3.85 6.50 -14.66
N THR A 286 2.76 7.30 -14.87
CA THR A 286 1.51 7.11 -14.15
C THR A 286 0.74 5.90 -14.65
N PHE A 287 0.36 5.89 -15.93
CA PHE A 287 -0.54 4.88 -16.50
C PHE A 287 0.19 3.77 -17.26
N ARG A 288 1.47 3.95 -17.58
CA ARG A 288 2.33 2.98 -18.29
C ARG A 288 1.72 2.49 -19.60
N VAL A 289 1.28 3.43 -20.43
CA VAL A 289 0.67 3.18 -21.74
C VAL A 289 1.52 3.80 -22.86
N LYS A 290 1.40 3.26 -24.09
CA LYS A 290 2.09 3.84 -25.25
C LYS A 290 1.47 5.19 -25.60
N ALA A 291 2.31 6.21 -25.82
CA ALA A 291 1.86 7.53 -26.30
C ALA A 291 1.37 7.39 -27.76
N THR A 292 0.14 7.85 -28.02
CA THR A 292 -0.44 7.91 -29.36
C THR A 292 -1.17 9.25 -29.55
N THR A 293 -1.33 9.71 -30.78
CA THR A 293 -2.03 10.96 -31.09
C THR A 293 -3.46 10.98 -30.51
N LYS A 294 -4.18 9.84 -30.62
CA LYS A 294 -5.54 9.70 -30.06
C LYS A 294 -5.56 9.92 -28.53
N ARG A 295 -4.59 9.34 -27.83
CA ARG A 295 -4.44 9.52 -26.38
C ARG A 295 -4.02 10.94 -26.02
N GLY A 296 -3.17 11.56 -26.83
CA GLY A 296 -2.77 12.97 -26.69
C GLY A 296 -3.97 13.91 -26.80
N MET A 297 -4.84 13.70 -27.77
CA MET A 297 -6.08 14.47 -27.92
C MET A 297 -7.04 14.25 -26.73
N GLY A 298 -7.20 13.03 -26.28
CA GLY A 298 -8.00 12.71 -25.09
C GLY A 298 -7.44 13.35 -23.82
N PHE A 299 -6.12 13.39 -23.66
CA PHE A 299 -5.46 14.08 -22.56
C PHE A 299 -5.70 15.60 -22.61
N ALA A 300 -5.58 16.23 -23.79
CA ALA A 300 -5.87 17.64 -23.99
C ALA A 300 -7.34 17.96 -23.66
N LEU A 301 -8.27 17.12 -24.11
CA LEU A 301 -9.69 17.25 -23.80
C LEU A 301 -9.95 17.15 -22.29
N SER A 302 -9.29 16.23 -21.59
CA SER A 302 -9.40 16.12 -20.14
C SER A 302 -8.97 17.40 -19.43
N HIS A 303 -7.90 18.04 -19.89
CA HIS A 303 -7.42 19.29 -19.32
C HIS A 303 -8.37 20.46 -19.63
N LEU A 304 -8.96 20.49 -20.81
CA LEU A 304 -9.97 21.51 -21.18
C LEU A 304 -11.22 21.38 -20.29
N VAL A 305 -11.74 20.17 -20.14
CA VAL A 305 -12.89 19.89 -19.26
C VAL A 305 -12.58 20.27 -17.82
N ASN A 306 -11.38 19.92 -17.34
CA ASN A 306 -10.94 20.27 -15.99
C ASN A 306 -10.88 21.78 -15.78
N TYR A 307 -10.33 22.53 -16.73
CA TYR A 307 -10.25 23.99 -16.67
C TYR A 307 -11.64 24.63 -16.63
N THR A 308 -12.54 24.19 -17.51
CA THR A 308 -13.93 24.68 -17.55
C THR A 308 -14.64 24.41 -16.22
N MET A 309 -14.51 23.20 -15.69
CA MET A 309 -15.10 22.82 -14.42
C MET A 309 -14.53 23.64 -13.24
N GLN A 310 -13.21 23.86 -13.21
CA GLN A 310 -12.58 24.71 -12.18
C GLN A 310 -13.14 26.13 -12.21
N THR A 311 -13.28 26.71 -13.40
CA THR A 311 -13.77 28.06 -13.56
C THR A 311 -15.24 28.19 -13.11
N LEU A 312 -16.09 27.24 -13.51
CA LEU A 312 -17.49 27.20 -13.11
C LEU A 312 -17.66 27.02 -11.59
N LEU A 313 -16.98 26.05 -11.01
CA LEU A 313 -17.06 25.80 -9.58
C LEU A 313 -16.52 26.98 -8.76
N LEU A 314 -15.45 27.62 -9.22
CA LEU A 314 -14.92 28.81 -8.55
C LEU A 314 -15.96 29.91 -8.50
N GLN A 315 -16.65 30.18 -9.62
CA GLN A 315 -17.74 31.20 -9.67
C GLN A 315 -18.89 30.84 -8.72
N VAL A 316 -19.28 29.55 -8.66
CA VAL A 316 -20.32 29.08 -7.73
C VAL A 316 -19.92 29.34 -6.28
N PHE A 317 -18.68 28.97 -5.87
CA PHE A 317 -18.24 29.20 -4.49
C PHE A 317 -18.08 30.66 -4.14
N LEU A 318 -17.70 31.51 -5.09
CA LEU A 318 -17.64 32.95 -4.89
C LEU A 318 -19.08 33.56 -4.78
N PHE A 319 -20.02 33.04 -5.57
CA PHE A 319 -21.44 33.47 -5.52
C PHE A 319 -22.08 33.09 -4.17
N VAL A 320 -21.73 31.92 -3.59
CA VAL A 320 -22.21 31.51 -2.26
C VAL A 320 -21.54 32.31 -1.12
N GLY A 321 -20.66 33.27 -1.45
CA GLY A 321 -20.04 34.16 -0.46
C GLY A 321 -18.73 33.65 0.15
N MET A 322 -18.13 32.63 -0.45
CA MET A 322 -16.84 32.13 0.05
C MET A 322 -15.72 33.14 -0.21
N PRO A 323 -14.83 33.42 0.76
CA PRO A 323 -13.71 34.34 0.55
C PRO A 323 -12.81 33.88 -0.60
N LYS A 324 -12.38 34.79 -1.48
CA LYS A 324 -11.55 34.51 -2.67
C LYS A 324 -10.30 33.67 -2.36
N GLN A 325 -9.69 33.87 -1.19
CA GLN A 325 -8.48 33.17 -0.73
C GLN A 325 -8.73 31.66 -0.52
N TRP A 326 -9.93 31.25 -0.13
CA TRP A 326 -10.28 29.89 0.25
C TRP A 326 -11.12 29.15 -0.79
N ALA A 327 -11.73 29.89 -1.75
CA ALA A 327 -12.65 29.33 -2.74
C ALA A 327 -12.01 28.26 -3.65
N LEU A 328 -10.69 28.31 -3.88
CA LEU A 328 -9.98 27.32 -4.69
C LEU A 328 -9.78 25.96 -3.98
N ILE A 329 -9.82 25.91 -2.65
CA ILE A 329 -9.62 24.65 -1.91
C ILE A 329 -10.70 23.63 -2.25
N PRO A 330 -12.02 23.91 -2.06
CA PRO A 330 -13.06 22.96 -2.43
C PRO A 330 -13.10 22.68 -3.94
N VAL A 331 -12.77 23.67 -4.79
CA VAL A 331 -12.64 23.46 -6.23
C VAL A 331 -11.61 22.37 -6.53
N PHE A 332 -10.42 22.43 -5.94
CA PHE A 332 -9.39 21.41 -6.14
C PHE A 332 -9.80 20.04 -5.58
N CYS A 333 -10.52 20.01 -4.45
CA CYS A 333 -11.03 18.75 -3.89
C CYS A 333 -11.96 18.01 -4.86
N VAL A 334 -12.68 18.73 -5.71
CA VAL A 334 -13.56 18.15 -6.73
C VAL A 334 -12.80 17.90 -8.04
N CYS A 335 -12.07 18.90 -8.52
CA CYS A 335 -11.46 18.88 -9.85
C CYS A 335 -10.30 17.88 -9.97
N VAL A 336 -9.48 17.70 -8.94
CA VAL A 336 -8.34 16.79 -9.01
C VAL A 336 -8.78 15.32 -9.17
N PRO A 337 -9.73 14.78 -8.38
CA PRO A 337 -10.25 13.44 -8.61
C PRO A 337 -10.92 13.27 -9.97
N VAL A 338 -11.71 14.25 -10.39
CA VAL A 338 -12.40 14.18 -11.70
C VAL A 338 -11.39 14.21 -12.86
N ASN A 339 -10.38 15.07 -12.79
CA ASN A 339 -9.32 15.12 -13.79
C ASN A 339 -8.54 13.81 -13.85
N PHE A 340 -8.22 13.21 -12.71
CA PHE A 340 -7.59 11.89 -12.66
C PHE A 340 -8.44 10.84 -13.39
N LEU A 341 -9.74 10.79 -13.14
CA LEU A 341 -10.65 9.83 -13.78
C LEU A 341 -10.73 10.06 -15.29
N LEU A 342 -10.82 11.32 -15.74
CA LEU A 342 -10.86 11.69 -17.16
C LEU A 342 -9.55 11.30 -17.86
N VAL A 343 -8.41 11.69 -17.31
CA VAL A 343 -7.10 11.35 -17.88
C VAL A 343 -6.92 9.84 -17.92
N ARG A 344 -7.28 9.13 -16.87
CA ARG A 344 -7.24 7.66 -16.80
C ARG A 344 -8.11 7.02 -17.88
N PHE A 345 -9.33 7.52 -18.06
CA PHE A 345 -10.27 7.03 -19.08
C PHE A 345 -9.68 7.17 -20.49
N PHE A 346 -9.20 8.36 -20.85
CA PHE A 346 -8.66 8.60 -22.19
C PHE A 346 -7.32 7.94 -22.47
N LEU A 347 -6.46 7.83 -21.48
CA LEU A 347 -5.15 7.17 -21.64
C LEU A 347 -5.22 5.65 -21.64
N ARG A 348 -6.22 5.05 -21.01
CA ARG A 348 -6.41 3.58 -20.98
C ARG A 348 -7.28 3.03 -22.12
N LYS A 349 -8.01 3.88 -22.79
CA LYS A 349 -8.81 3.56 -23.97
C LYS A 349 -7.95 3.71 -25.22
#